data_da86002f70b1561a806451495b575a47
#
_entry.id   da86002f70b1561a806451495b575a47
#
_cell.length_a   1.000
_cell.length_b   1.000
_cell.length_c   1.000
_cell.angle_alpha   90.00
_cell.angle_beta   90.00
_cell.angle_gamma   90.00
#
_symmetry.space_group_name_H-M   'P 1'
#
loop_
_entity.id
_entity.type
_entity.pdbx_description
1 polymer ?
#
loop_
_entity_poly.entity_id
_entity_poly.type
_entity_poly.pdbx_seq_one_letter_code
_entity_poly.pdbx_strand_id
1 'polypeptide(L)'
;MTVDATRRVEPPPLTFIIVRHPFARLVSAFRDKILRGTSFYRPLAKSMMMRHTELYEQHPADWHDFLKVKSLDMPTFAQFVQYIIDERKHRRPLNEHWVPMNDFCTPCPNRFDIIAKVETLDEDGNYIIYKSGVQDIIRPRVLNKAEGKSSDKLTEYFICQLKEPQLMKLIEVYKYDLEIFDYDVQKYLDCVRAKNSSDSKAATSRKPSRKPR
;
A
#
# COMPACT_ATOMS: atom_id res chain seq x y z
N MET A 1 -20.85 -51.00 27.91
CA MET A 1 -20.04 -49.85 27.40
C MET A 1 -21.03 -48.94 26.68
N THR A 2 -21.57 -47.95 27.36
CA THR A 2 -22.46 -46.95 26.80
C THR A 2 -21.60 -45.85 26.15
N VAL A 3 -21.65 -45.75 24.82
CA VAL A 3 -21.03 -44.67 24.08
C VAL A 3 -21.85 -43.41 24.37
N ASP A 4 -21.22 -42.43 25.01
CA ASP A 4 -21.84 -41.13 25.28
C ASP A 4 -22.04 -40.38 23.96
N ALA A 5 -23.29 -40.39 23.48
CA ALA A 5 -23.72 -39.85 22.19
C ALA A 5 -23.91 -38.31 22.21
N THR A 6 -23.41 -37.60 23.23
CA THR A 6 -23.64 -36.16 23.43
C THR A 6 -22.42 -35.28 23.15
N ARG A 7 -21.38 -35.79 22.53
CA ARG A 7 -20.27 -34.94 22.06
C ARG A 7 -20.79 -34.11 20.87
N ARG A 8 -21.33 -32.93 21.14
CA ARG A 8 -21.61 -31.94 20.08
C ARG A 8 -20.28 -31.69 19.36
N VAL A 9 -20.22 -32.16 18.11
CA VAL A 9 -19.11 -31.77 17.22
C VAL A 9 -19.35 -30.29 16.91
N GLU A 10 -18.60 -29.43 17.58
CA GLU A 10 -18.64 -28.01 17.24
C GLU A 10 -18.23 -27.83 15.78
N PRO A 11 -18.94 -26.99 15.03
CA PRO A 11 -18.54 -26.70 13.66
C PRO A 11 -17.12 -26.11 13.66
N PRO A 12 -16.31 -26.37 12.62
CA PRO A 12 -14.97 -25.79 12.54
C PRO A 12 -15.06 -24.26 12.62
N PRO A 13 -14.08 -23.61 13.26
CA PRO A 13 -14.09 -22.16 13.40
C PRO A 13 -14.03 -21.50 12.02
N LEU A 14 -14.85 -20.47 11.81
CA LEU A 14 -14.83 -19.64 10.60
C LEU A 14 -13.51 -18.89 10.51
N THR A 15 -12.79 -19.05 9.40
CA THR A 15 -11.53 -18.37 9.14
C THR A 15 -11.71 -17.30 8.08
N PHE A 16 -11.15 -16.12 8.32
CA PHE A 16 -11.18 -15.03 7.34
C PHE A 16 -9.90 -14.23 7.31
N ILE A 17 -9.66 -13.58 6.18
CA ILE A 17 -8.58 -12.61 6.00
C ILE A 17 -9.18 -11.29 5.51
N ILE A 18 -8.65 -10.16 6.02
CA ILE A 18 -8.99 -8.84 5.51
C ILE A 18 -7.81 -8.32 4.71
N VAL A 19 -8.04 -8.08 3.43
CA VAL A 19 -7.02 -7.59 2.49
C VAL A 19 -7.33 -6.16 2.05
N ARG A 20 -6.34 -5.49 1.51
CA ARG A 20 -6.46 -4.15 0.95
C ARG A 20 -5.64 -4.06 -0.32
N HIS A 21 -6.05 -3.17 -1.25
CA HIS A 21 -5.27 -2.89 -2.45
C HIS A 21 -3.80 -2.64 -2.08
N PRO A 22 -2.83 -3.40 -2.64
CA PRO A 22 -1.41 -3.33 -2.22
C PRO A 22 -0.85 -1.91 -2.22
N PHE A 23 -1.17 -1.10 -3.23
CA PHE A 23 -0.69 0.28 -3.29
C PHE A 23 -1.35 1.19 -2.25
N ALA A 24 -2.62 0.99 -1.94
CA ALA A 24 -3.29 1.74 -0.88
C ALA A 24 -2.73 1.39 0.50
N ARG A 25 -2.40 0.12 0.72
CA ARG A 25 -1.72 -0.37 1.93
C ARG A 25 -0.33 0.24 2.04
N LEU A 26 0.43 0.25 0.94
CA LEU A 26 1.78 0.82 0.86
C LEU A 26 1.80 2.32 1.17
N VAL A 27 0.91 3.09 0.56
CA VAL A 27 0.78 4.54 0.82
C VAL A 27 0.37 4.80 2.27
N SER A 28 -0.53 3.98 2.83
CA SER A 28 -0.91 4.07 4.24
C SER A 28 0.30 3.84 5.16
N ALA A 29 1.10 2.79 4.90
CA ALA A 29 2.31 2.48 5.65
C ALA A 29 3.37 3.59 5.55
N PHE A 30 3.60 4.13 4.35
CA PHE A 30 4.50 5.25 4.13
C PHE A 30 4.11 6.47 4.98
N ARG A 31 2.84 6.85 4.94
CA ARG A 31 2.34 7.99 5.71
C ARG A 31 2.43 7.79 7.21
N ASP A 32 2.06 6.62 7.69
CA ASP A 32 1.97 6.34 9.12
C ASP A 32 3.36 6.05 9.75
N LYS A 33 4.15 5.22 9.09
CA LYS A 33 5.43 4.74 9.66
C LYS A 33 6.61 5.61 9.27
N ILE A 34 6.65 6.09 8.05
CA ILE A 34 7.80 6.85 7.54
C ILE A 34 7.61 8.35 7.76
N LEU A 35 6.52 8.95 7.24
CA LEU A 35 6.33 10.40 7.32
C LEU A 35 5.99 10.92 8.72
N ARG A 36 5.17 10.20 9.49
CA ARG A 36 4.90 10.57 10.88
C ARG A 36 6.08 10.31 11.80
N GLY A 37 7.04 9.49 11.36
CA GLY A 37 8.38 9.37 11.91
C GLY A 37 8.42 9.06 13.40
N THR A 38 7.98 7.87 13.82
CA THR A 38 8.30 7.41 15.16
C THR A 38 9.82 7.23 15.29
N SER A 39 10.36 7.34 16.49
CA SER A 39 11.79 7.13 16.77
C SER A 39 12.32 5.80 16.19
N PHE A 40 11.45 4.79 16.12
CA PHE A 40 11.75 3.47 15.59
C PHE A 40 12.06 3.49 14.07
N TYR A 41 11.29 4.26 13.27
CA TYR A 41 11.45 4.28 11.80
C TYR A 41 12.42 5.37 11.29
N ARG A 42 12.87 6.29 12.13
CA ARG A 42 13.81 7.35 11.72
C ARG A 42 15.13 6.84 11.12
N PRO A 43 15.82 5.84 11.70
CA PRO A 43 17.05 5.30 11.11
C PRO A 43 16.79 4.71 9.72
N LEU A 44 15.65 4.03 9.53
CA LEU A 44 15.25 3.46 8.26
C LEU A 44 14.95 4.54 7.23
N ALA A 45 14.19 5.56 7.60
CA ALA A 45 13.90 6.72 6.73
C ALA A 45 15.20 7.41 6.26
N LYS A 46 16.14 7.66 7.16
CA LYS A 46 17.46 8.19 6.84
C LYS A 46 18.24 7.28 5.88
N SER A 47 18.19 5.97 6.08
CA SER A 47 18.83 5.00 5.18
C SER A 47 18.25 5.05 3.77
N MET A 48 16.93 5.20 3.63
CA MET A 48 16.26 5.35 2.32
C MET A 48 16.76 6.59 1.58
N MET A 49 16.82 7.73 2.26
CA MET A 49 17.31 8.98 1.70
C MET A 49 18.76 8.88 1.25
N MET A 50 19.64 8.31 2.07
CA MET A 50 21.06 8.18 1.78
C MET A 50 21.36 7.22 0.64
N ARG A 51 20.59 6.16 0.47
CA ARG A 51 20.78 5.15 -0.59
C ARG A 51 20.26 5.61 -1.96
N HIS A 52 19.30 6.51 -1.98
CA HIS A 52 18.55 6.88 -3.18
C HIS A 52 18.49 8.40 -3.35
N THR A 53 19.62 9.06 -3.18
CA THR A 53 19.74 10.52 -3.30
C THR A 53 19.37 11.03 -4.70
N GLU A 54 19.57 10.22 -5.73
CA GLU A 54 19.20 10.52 -7.12
C GLU A 54 17.67 10.55 -7.35
N LEU A 55 16.90 9.97 -6.44
CA LEU A 55 15.43 10.00 -6.48
C LEU A 55 14.83 11.11 -5.60
N TYR A 56 15.69 11.96 -5.01
CA TYR A 56 15.23 13.08 -4.25
C TYR A 56 14.70 14.17 -5.20
N GLU A 57 13.40 14.23 -5.31
CA GLU A 57 12.68 15.36 -5.90
C GLU A 57 12.18 16.23 -4.75
N GLN A 58 12.22 17.56 -4.91
CA GLN A 58 11.67 18.45 -3.89
C GLN A 58 10.21 18.08 -3.65
N HIS A 59 9.85 17.98 -2.38
CA HIS A 59 8.47 17.75 -2.02
C HIS A 59 7.60 18.88 -2.59
N PRO A 60 6.43 18.57 -3.16
CA PRO A 60 5.51 19.59 -3.64
C PRO A 60 5.23 20.64 -2.54
N ALA A 61 5.05 21.91 -2.93
CA ALA A 61 4.86 23.00 -1.98
C ALA A 61 3.68 22.79 -1.03
N ASP A 62 2.66 22.06 -1.47
CA ASP A 62 1.46 21.69 -0.71
C ASP A 62 1.64 20.46 0.20
N TRP A 63 2.81 19.84 0.18
CA TRP A 63 3.14 18.63 0.96
C TRP A 63 2.89 18.81 2.46
N HIS A 64 3.32 19.95 3.02
CA HIS A 64 3.17 20.23 4.44
C HIS A 64 1.71 20.34 4.87
N ASP A 65 0.92 21.09 4.10
CA ASP A 65 -0.51 21.30 4.38
C ASP A 65 -1.32 20.05 4.14
N PHE A 66 -0.93 19.29 3.12
CA PHE A 66 -1.61 18.09 2.70
C PHE A 66 -1.42 16.90 3.66
N LEU A 67 -0.20 16.71 4.17
CA LEU A 67 0.16 15.56 5.00
C LEU A 67 0.31 15.90 6.48
N LYS A 68 0.24 17.18 6.86
CA LYS A 68 0.50 17.65 8.24
C LYS A 68 1.87 17.18 8.76
N VAL A 69 2.87 17.09 7.87
CA VAL A 69 4.22 16.62 8.20
C VAL A 69 5.05 17.78 8.73
N LYS A 70 5.71 17.58 9.87
CA LYS A 70 6.47 18.62 10.58
C LYS A 70 7.90 18.83 10.09
N SER A 71 8.43 17.93 9.26
CA SER A 71 9.84 17.96 8.84
C SER A 71 10.01 17.63 7.35
N LEU A 72 10.87 18.38 6.67
CA LEU A 72 11.32 18.12 5.30
C LEU A 72 12.40 17.02 5.23
N ASP A 73 12.92 16.58 6.38
CA ASP A 73 13.99 15.58 6.47
C ASP A 73 13.41 14.16 6.47
N MET A 74 12.61 13.87 5.45
CA MET A 74 11.94 12.59 5.25
C MET A 74 12.10 12.13 3.79
N PRO A 75 12.16 10.80 3.54
CA PRO A 75 12.29 10.31 2.19
C PRO A 75 11.06 10.63 1.35
N THR A 76 11.27 10.81 0.05
CA THR A 76 10.18 10.85 -0.93
C THR A 76 9.52 9.47 -1.06
N PHE A 77 8.31 9.44 -1.60
CA PHE A 77 7.64 8.16 -1.87
C PHE A 77 8.42 7.31 -2.88
N ALA A 78 9.08 7.94 -3.86
CA ALA A 78 9.94 7.26 -4.82
C ALA A 78 11.14 6.58 -4.14
N GLN A 79 11.78 7.24 -3.17
CA GLN A 79 12.87 6.64 -2.38
C GLN A 79 12.39 5.46 -1.54
N PHE A 80 11.21 5.57 -0.92
CA PHE A 80 10.60 4.47 -0.17
C PHE A 80 10.27 3.27 -1.07
N VAL A 81 9.68 3.50 -2.23
CA VAL A 81 9.38 2.44 -3.20
C VAL A 81 10.66 1.78 -3.71
N GLN A 82 11.70 2.58 -4.01
CA GLN A 82 12.97 2.01 -4.46
C GLN A 82 13.63 1.14 -3.39
N TYR A 83 13.57 1.57 -2.13
CA TYR A 83 14.02 0.75 -1.01
C TYR A 83 13.33 -0.62 -0.99
N ILE A 84 12.01 -0.67 -1.14
CA ILE A 84 11.26 -1.94 -1.15
C ILE A 84 11.68 -2.83 -2.32
N ILE A 85 11.82 -2.25 -3.51
CA ILE A 85 12.28 -2.96 -4.71
C ILE A 85 13.65 -3.59 -4.49
N ASP A 86 14.57 -2.83 -3.89
CA ASP A 86 15.95 -3.29 -3.66
C ASP A 86 16.03 -4.35 -2.56
N GLU A 87 15.26 -4.20 -1.48
CA GLU A 87 15.19 -5.25 -0.45
C GLU A 87 14.64 -6.55 -1.05
N ARG A 88 13.60 -6.47 -1.89
CA ARG A 88 13.04 -7.65 -2.58
C ARG A 88 14.04 -8.29 -3.55
N LYS A 89 14.72 -7.48 -4.36
CA LYS A 89 15.77 -7.94 -5.29
C LYS A 89 16.89 -8.68 -4.57
N HIS A 90 17.29 -8.24 -3.40
CA HIS A 90 18.33 -8.85 -2.60
C HIS A 90 17.83 -9.93 -1.63
N ARG A 91 16.55 -10.33 -1.74
CA ARG A 91 15.89 -11.33 -0.87
C ARG A 91 15.98 -11.01 0.62
N ARG A 92 16.00 -9.73 0.97
CA ARG A 92 15.96 -9.28 2.36
C ARG A 92 14.52 -9.24 2.87
N PRO A 93 14.30 -9.48 4.17
CA PRO A 93 12.96 -9.43 4.75
C PRO A 93 12.39 -8.03 4.66
N LEU A 94 11.14 -7.93 4.20
CA LEU A 94 10.37 -6.69 4.23
C LEU A 94 9.65 -6.56 5.58
N ASN A 95 9.43 -5.33 6.02
CA ASN A 95 8.66 -5.05 7.22
C ASN A 95 7.18 -5.44 7.02
N GLU A 96 6.52 -5.88 8.08
CA GLU A 96 5.12 -6.34 8.11
C GLU A 96 4.11 -5.35 7.53
N HIS A 97 4.41 -4.06 7.57
CA HIS A 97 3.50 -3.03 7.05
C HIS A 97 3.51 -2.90 5.52
N TRP A 98 4.57 -3.39 4.86
CA TRP A 98 4.69 -3.33 3.39
C TRP A 98 5.16 -4.64 2.73
N VAL A 99 5.35 -5.71 3.47
CA VAL A 99 5.53 -7.04 2.89
C VAL A 99 4.26 -7.46 2.12
N PRO A 100 4.34 -8.13 0.96
CA PRO A 100 3.15 -8.65 0.30
C PRO A 100 2.31 -9.53 1.24
N MET A 101 0.98 -9.40 1.15
CA MET A 101 0.05 -10.18 1.98
C MET A 101 0.18 -11.68 1.70
N ASN A 102 0.46 -12.04 0.44
CA ASN A 102 0.74 -13.43 0.07
C ASN A 102 1.92 -14.01 0.84
N ASP A 103 2.99 -13.24 1.03
CA ASP A 103 4.18 -13.69 1.78
C ASP A 103 3.92 -13.71 3.29
N PHE A 104 3.11 -12.78 3.80
CA PHE A 104 2.87 -12.62 5.24
C PHE A 104 1.77 -13.54 5.77
N CYS A 105 0.65 -13.63 5.08
CA CYS A 105 -0.53 -14.38 5.51
C CYS A 105 -0.62 -15.76 4.85
N THR A 106 0.20 -16.03 3.85
CA THR A 106 0.28 -17.31 3.12
C THR A 106 -1.11 -17.91 2.79
N PRO A 107 -1.94 -17.20 1.99
CA PRO A 107 -3.34 -17.60 1.78
C PRO A 107 -3.50 -18.91 1.00
N CYS A 108 -2.49 -19.33 0.25
CA CYS A 108 -2.58 -20.57 -0.52
C CYS A 108 -2.54 -21.84 0.36
N PRO A 109 -1.61 -21.98 1.33
CA PRO A 109 -1.66 -23.11 2.28
C PRO A 109 -2.72 -22.90 3.38
N ASN A 110 -2.98 -21.66 3.80
CA ASN A 110 -3.99 -21.35 4.79
C ASN A 110 -5.30 -21.02 4.07
N ARG A 111 -6.19 -22.00 3.98
CA ARG A 111 -7.50 -21.80 3.37
C ARG A 111 -8.36 -20.92 4.27
N PHE A 112 -8.69 -19.72 3.79
CA PHE A 112 -9.66 -18.84 4.44
C PHE A 112 -11.05 -19.07 3.85
N ASP A 113 -12.06 -19.14 4.71
CA ASP A 113 -13.45 -19.27 4.29
C ASP A 113 -13.98 -17.98 3.67
N ILE A 114 -13.44 -16.83 4.10
CA ILE A 114 -13.82 -15.51 3.61
C ILE A 114 -12.57 -14.67 3.35
N ILE A 115 -12.54 -14.02 2.19
CA ILE A 115 -11.58 -12.97 1.86
C ILE A 115 -12.36 -11.65 1.80
N ALA A 116 -12.22 -10.83 2.83
CA ALA A 116 -12.84 -9.50 2.91
C ALA A 116 -11.89 -8.41 2.39
N LYS A 117 -12.41 -7.38 1.75
CA LYS A 117 -11.64 -6.24 1.26
C LYS A 117 -11.90 -4.99 2.11
N VAL A 118 -10.87 -4.22 2.41
CA VAL A 118 -11.03 -2.92 3.12
C VAL A 118 -11.91 -1.97 2.32
N GLU A 119 -11.89 -2.08 1.00
CA GLU A 119 -12.67 -1.28 0.06
C GLU A 119 -14.18 -1.51 0.17
N THR A 120 -14.59 -2.72 0.59
CA THR A 120 -16.01 -3.15 0.79
C THR A 120 -16.26 -3.59 2.22
N LEU A 121 -15.45 -3.11 3.18
CA LEU A 121 -15.44 -3.65 4.55
C LEU A 121 -16.77 -3.52 5.29
N ASP A 122 -17.60 -2.53 4.95
CA ASP A 122 -18.93 -2.39 5.56
C ASP A 122 -19.84 -3.59 5.18
N GLU A 123 -19.79 -4.04 3.93
CA GLU A 123 -20.55 -5.19 3.43
C GLU A 123 -19.92 -6.51 3.88
N ASP A 124 -18.62 -6.66 3.66
CA ASP A 124 -17.86 -7.87 4.01
C ASP A 124 -17.85 -8.11 5.52
N GLY A 125 -17.72 -7.05 6.32
CA GLY A 125 -17.77 -7.13 7.77
C GLY A 125 -19.13 -7.60 8.30
N ASN A 126 -20.23 -7.09 7.73
CA ASN A 126 -21.57 -7.55 8.06
C ASN A 126 -21.77 -9.02 7.68
N TYR A 127 -21.22 -9.44 6.54
CA TYR A 127 -21.27 -10.83 6.11
C TYR A 127 -20.49 -11.75 7.07
N ILE A 128 -19.30 -11.36 7.49
CA ILE A 128 -18.48 -12.09 8.47
C ILE A 128 -19.25 -12.25 9.79
N ILE A 129 -19.83 -11.16 10.32
CA ILE A 129 -20.59 -11.16 11.57
C ILE A 129 -21.80 -12.10 11.45
N TYR A 130 -22.55 -12.02 10.34
CA TYR A 130 -23.69 -12.90 10.08
C TYR A 130 -23.27 -14.39 10.02
N LYS A 131 -22.21 -14.69 9.25
CA LYS A 131 -21.70 -16.07 9.11
C LYS A 131 -21.13 -16.64 10.41
N SER A 132 -20.58 -15.78 11.27
CA SER A 132 -20.08 -16.17 12.59
C SER A 132 -21.19 -16.38 13.63
N GLY A 133 -22.44 -16.01 13.33
CA GLY A 133 -23.55 -16.12 14.28
C GLY A 133 -23.47 -15.19 15.48
N VAL A 134 -22.70 -14.08 15.38
CA VAL A 134 -22.46 -13.15 16.49
C VAL A 134 -23.14 -11.78 16.29
N GLN A 135 -24.09 -11.69 15.39
CA GLN A 135 -24.78 -10.43 15.04
C GLN A 135 -25.54 -9.79 16.22
N ASP A 136 -25.91 -10.58 17.22
CA ASP A 136 -26.58 -10.08 18.43
C ASP A 136 -25.58 -9.55 19.47
N ILE A 137 -24.29 -9.87 19.32
CA ILE A 137 -23.22 -9.55 20.26
C ILE A 137 -22.33 -8.42 19.70
N ILE A 138 -22.01 -8.46 18.41
CA ILE A 138 -21.06 -7.54 17.77
C ILE A 138 -21.79 -6.66 16.75
N ARG A 139 -21.57 -5.36 16.86
CA ARG A 139 -21.97 -4.38 15.83
C ARG A 139 -20.71 -3.78 15.21
N PRO A 140 -20.63 -3.70 13.87
CA PRO A 140 -19.50 -3.05 13.21
C PRO A 140 -19.33 -1.62 13.69
N ARG A 141 -18.09 -1.23 14.00
CA ARG A 141 -17.74 0.16 14.26
C ARG A 141 -16.60 0.54 13.32
N VAL A 142 -16.76 1.62 12.60
CA VAL A 142 -15.66 2.21 11.83
C VAL A 142 -14.75 2.95 12.81
N LEU A 143 -13.67 2.30 13.20
CA LEU A 143 -12.57 2.92 13.93
C LEU A 143 -11.53 3.39 12.92
N ASN A 144 -10.90 4.53 13.18
CA ASN A 144 -9.83 5.11 12.34
C ASN A 144 -10.26 5.50 10.91
N LYS A 145 -11.47 6.03 10.75
CA LYS A 145 -11.83 6.71 9.50
C LYS A 145 -10.82 7.84 9.28
N ALA A 146 -10.03 7.72 8.20
CA ALA A 146 -9.04 8.75 7.87
C ALA A 146 -9.78 10.09 7.62
N GLU A 147 -9.48 11.09 8.44
CA GLU A 147 -9.93 12.46 8.16
C GLU A 147 -9.21 12.98 6.91
N GLY A 148 -9.93 13.54 5.98
CA GLY A 148 -9.38 14.20 4.79
C GLY A 148 -9.72 13.50 3.47
N LYS A 149 -8.80 13.60 2.49
CA LYS A 149 -9.00 13.02 1.15
C LYS A 149 -9.17 11.51 1.23
N SER A 150 -10.04 10.96 0.37
CA SER A 150 -10.28 9.52 0.31
C SER A 150 -8.96 8.75 0.12
N SER A 151 -8.89 7.54 0.66
CA SER A 151 -7.72 6.66 0.50
C SER A 151 -7.28 6.50 -0.95
N ASP A 152 -8.23 6.47 -1.89
CA ASP A 152 -7.97 6.32 -3.31
C ASP A 152 -7.25 7.52 -3.92
N LYS A 153 -7.73 8.75 -3.62
CA LYS A 153 -7.08 9.98 -4.10
C LYS A 153 -5.66 10.13 -3.57
N LEU A 154 -5.41 9.69 -2.34
CA LEU A 154 -4.08 9.68 -1.77
C LEU A 154 -3.17 8.65 -2.44
N THR A 155 -3.69 7.45 -2.68
CA THR A 155 -2.95 6.39 -3.36
C THR A 155 -2.57 6.83 -4.77
N GLU A 156 -3.51 7.38 -5.52
CA GLU A 156 -3.28 7.93 -6.85
C GLU A 156 -2.23 9.05 -6.81
N TYR A 157 -2.35 10.02 -5.90
CA TYR A 157 -1.40 11.12 -5.74
C TYR A 157 0.04 10.62 -5.57
N PHE A 158 0.27 9.60 -4.73
CA PHE A 158 1.62 9.08 -4.49
C PHE A 158 2.12 8.20 -5.64
N ILE A 159 1.29 7.29 -6.14
CA ILE A 159 1.70 6.35 -7.19
C ILE A 159 1.98 7.08 -8.50
N CYS A 160 1.18 8.09 -8.86
CA CYS A 160 1.39 8.86 -10.09
C CYS A 160 2.65 9.74 -10.08
N GLN A 161 3.36 9.85 -8.95
CA GLN A 161 4.67 10.50 -8.88
C GLN A 161 5.83 9.58 -9.30
N LEU A 162 5.59 8.27 -9.34
CA LEU A 162 6.64 7.30 -9.72
C LEU A 162 6.96 7.40 -11.22
N LYS A 163 8.16 6.96 -11.57
CA LYS A 163 8.52 6.71 -12.97
C LYS A 163 7.98 5.35 -13.41
N GLU A 164 7.61 5.20 -14.68
CA GLU A 164 7.04 3.94 -15.19
C GLU A 164 7.90 2.70 -14.88
N PRO A 165 9.25 2.71 -15.08
CA PRO A 165 10.08 1.56 -14.74
C PRO A 165 10.03 1.19 -13.25
N GLN A 166 9.83 2.17 -12.37
CA GLN A 166 9.73 1.95 -10.92
C GLN A 166 8.35 1.36 -10.56
N LEU A 167 7.28 1.87 -11.18
CA LEU A 167 5.94 1.31 -11.01
C LEU A 167 5.88 -0.15 -11.49
N MET A 168 6.47 -0.47 -12.65
CA MET A 168 6.51 -1.84 -13.17
C MET A 168 7.21 -2.81 -12.21
N LYS A 169 8.34 -2.40 -11.62
CA LYS A 169 9.02 -3.20 -10.59
C LYS A 169 8.19 -3.35 -9.31
N LEU A 170 7.45 -2.31 -8.92
CA LEU A 170 6.56 -2.36 -7.79
C LEU A 170 5.40 -3.34 -8.02
N ILE A 171 4.81 -3.34 -9.22
CA ILE A 171 3.81 -4.31 -9.64
C ILE A 171 4.35 -5.73 -9.51
N GLU A 172 5.58 -5.99 -9.94
CA GLU A 172 6.21 -7.30 -9.81
C GLU A 172 6.41 -7.72 -8.35
N VAL A 173 6.74 -6.78 -7.45
CA VAL A 173 6.85 -7.07 -6.01
C VAL A 173 5.51 -7.56 -5.44
N TYR A 174 4.39 -6.98 -5.85
CA TYR A 174 3.05 -7.30 -5.33
C TYR A 174 2.22 -8.15 -6.28
N LYS A 175 2.82 -8.75 -7.30
CA LYS A 175 2.15 -9.50 -8.35
C LYS A 175 1.12 -10.49 -7.82
N TYR A 176 1.51 -11.33 -6.88
CA TYR A 176 0.62 -12.34 -6.33
C TYR A 176 -0.52 -11.76 -5.49
N ASP A 177 -0.29 -10.65 -4.77
CA ASP A 177 -1.37 -9.95 -4.07
C ASP A 177 -2.40 -9.39 -5.05
N LEU A 178 -1.94 -8.85 -6.18
CA LEU A 178 -2.82 -8.32 -7.23
C LEU A 178 -3.64 -9.44 -7.89
N GLU A 179 -3.00 -10.55 -8.22
CA GLU A 179 -3.63 -11.71 -8.88
C GLU A 179 -4.60 -12.45 -7.95
N ILE A 180 -4.16 -12.81 -6.73
CA ILE A 180 -4.95 -13.65 -5.79
C ILE A 180 -6.17 -12.88 -5.28
N PHE A 181 -6.03 -11.58 -5.02
CA PHE A 181 -7.09 -10.76 -4.45
C PHE A 181 -7.85 -9.92 -5.49
N ASP A 182 -7.60 -10.15 -6.79
CA ASP A 182 -8.29 -9.48 -7.89
C ASP A 182 -8.27 -7.95 -7.77
N TYR A 183 -7.06 -7.37 -7.76
CA TYR A 183 -6.83 -5.93 -7.74
C TYR A 183 -6.26 -5.43 -9.05
N ASP A 184 -6.90 -4.40 -9.61
CA ASP A 184 -6.49 -3.76 -10.86
C ASP A 184 -5.52 -2.60 -10.62
N VAL A 185 -4.54 -2.45 -11.51
CA VAL A 185 -3.52 -1.37 -11.47
C VAL A 185 -3.57 -0.45 -12.69
N GLN A 186 -4.51 -0.65 -13.61
CA GLN A 186 -4.55 0.05 -14.88
C GLN A 186 -4.60 1.58 -14.72
N LYS A 187 -5.43 2.08 -13.80
CA LYS A 187 -5.52 3.52 -13.52
C LYS A 187 -4.18 4.15 -13.12
N TYR A 188 -3.32 3.41 -12.43
CA TYR A 188 -2.00 3.87 -12.01
C TYR A 188 -0.99 3.85 -13.16
N LEU A 189 -1.07 2.86 -14.04
CA LEU A 189 -0.26 2.82 -15.25
C LEU A 189 -0.61 4.00 -16.18
N ASP A 190 -1.89 4.27 -16.34
CA ASP A 190 -2.36 5.36 -17.20
C ASP A 190 -1.91 6.73 -16.69
N CYS A 191 -2.02 7.00 -15.39
CA CYS A 191 -1.59 8.28 -14.83
C CYS A 191 -0.08 8.49 -14.91
N VAL A 192 0.73 7.46 -14.65
CA VAL A 192 2.20 7.53 -14.74
C VAL A 192 2.64 7.77 -16.17
N ARG A 193 2.02 7.11 -17.16
CA ARG A 193 2.32 7.29 -18.58
C ARG A 193 1.94 8.68 -19.08
N ALA A 194 0.78 9.19 -18.67
CA ALA A 194 0.34 10.54 -19.00
C ALA A 194 1.31 11.60 -18.50
N LYS A 195 1.81 11.47 -17.27
CA LYS A 195 2.81 12.37 -16.67
C LYS A 195 4.13 12.31 -17.44
N ASN A 196 4.67 11.13 -17.70
CA ASN A 196 5.92 10.96 -18.44
C ASN A 196 5.85 11.57 -19.85
N SER A 197 4.70 11.51 -20.50
CA SER A 197 4.46 12.13 -21.82
C SER A 197 4.45 13.65 -21.76
N SER A 198 3.95 14.26 -20.70
CA SER A 198 3.94 15.71 -20.49
C SER A 198 5.35 16.24 -20.18
N ASP A 199 6.11 15.54 -19.33
CA ASP A 199 7.47 15.92 -18.96
C ASP A 199 8.44 15.86 -20.14
N SER A 200 8.30 14.87 -21.03
CA SER A 200 9.10 14.76 -22.25
C SER A 200 8.82 15.90 -23.24
N LYS A 201 7.57 16.36 -23.37
CA LYS A 201 7.19 17.51 -24.20
C LYS A 201 7.72 18.83 -23.63
N ALA A 202 7.71 19.00 -22.32
CA ALA A 202 8.25 20.20 -21.66
C ALA A 202 9.78 20.30 -21.76
N ALA A 203 10.49 19.18 -21.74
CA ALA A 203 11.94 19.12 -21.91
C ALA A 203 12.38 19.48 -23.35
N THR A 204 11.60 19.09 -24.37
CA THR A 204 11.89 19.41 -25.78
C THR A 204 11.64 20.87 -26.13
N SER A 205 10.76 21.55 -25.43
CA SER A 205 10.44 22.98 -25.66
C SER A 205 11.48 23.95 -25.07
N ARG A 206 12.38 23.49 -24.21
CA ARG A 206 13.45 24.28 -23.57
C ARG A 206 14.80 24.20 -24.29
N LYS A 207 14.85 24.17 -25.63
CA LYS A 207 16.12 24.34 -26.35
C LYS A 207 16.63 25.78 -26.15
N PRO A 208 17.89 25.97 -25.73
CA PRO A 208 18.44 27.30 -25.58
C PRO A 208 18.54 27.97 -26.95
N SER A 209 18.01 29.20 -27.04
CA SER A 209 18.26 30.07 -28.19
C SER A 209 19.76 30.31 -28.34
N ARG A 210 20.36 29.81 -29.41
CA ARG A 210 21.73 30.18 -29.80
C ARG A 210 21.79 31.72 -29.99
N LYS A 211 22.53 32.39 -29.12
CA LYS A 211 22.93 33.78 -29.39
C LYS A 211 23.76 33.81 -30.69
N PRO A 212 23.45 34.67 -31.65
CA PRO A 212 24.31 34.90 -32.76
C PRO A 212 25.57 35.65 -32.29
N ARG A 213 26.71 35.29 -32.85
CA ARG A 213 28.00 35.98 -32.69
C ARG A 213 27.96 37.32 -33.36
#